data_8fc5be2c3cabf36f5ac69c77f6928e59
#
_entry.id   8fc5be2c3cabf36f5ac69c77f6928e59
#
_cell.length_a   1.000
_cell.length_b   1.000
_cell.length_c   1.000
_cell.angle_alpha   90.00
_cell.angle_beta   90.00
_cell.angle_gamma   90.00
#
_symmetry.space_group_name_H-M   'P 1'
#
loop_
_entity.id
_entity.type
_entity.pdbx_description
1 polymer ?
#
loop_
_entity_poly.entity_id
_entity_poly.type
_entity_poly.pdbx_seq_one_letter_code
_entity_poly.pdbx_strand_id
1 'polypeptide(L)'
;TGAAFASMGYACTSATAQIGAKRVHNQIGSGLGAAVPISDPVTACLAACGAMGVSRIALVSPYVKVVSVQLVAAFSTGGLDVARFGSFNVAEEARVVRIAPASIREAALRVGGPDECEAVFLSCTNLRTLDVIESIEAELGKPVLSSNVVLAWHLARLAGVAALARIPGALGRL
;
A
#
# COMPACT_ATOMS: atom_id res chain seq x y z
N THR A 1 26.21 -1.29 10.34
CA THR A 1 26.29 -2.44 9.44
C THR A 1 27.15 -2.05 8.25
N GLY A 2 28.16 -2.85 7.87
CA GLY A 2 29.04 -2.58 6.72
C GLY A 2 28.39 -2.84 5.35
N ALA A 3 27.05 -2.97 5.27
CA ALA A 3 26.32 -3.19 4.03
C ALA A 3 25.91 -1.85 3.42
N ALA A 4 26.13 -1.69 2.11
CA ALA A 4 25.60 -0.58 1.32
C ALA A 4 24.17 -0.94 0.84
N PHE A 5 23.20 -0.08 1.14
CA PHE A 5 21.81 -0.23 0.69
C PHE A 5 21.51 0.82 -0.38
N ALA A 6 20.89 0.40 -1.48
CA ALA A 6 20.42 1.31 -2.53
C ALA A 6 19.09 2.01 -2.13
N SER A 7 18.26 1.34 -1.33
CA SER A 7 17.03 1.90 -0.73
C SER A 7 16.67 1.11 0.53
N MET A 8 15.81 1.69 1.40
CA MET A 8 15.36 1.06 2.63
C MET A 8 13.84 1.20 2.78
N GLY A 9 13.16 0.14 3.20
CA GLY A 9 11.72 0.12 3.40
C GLY A 9 11.30 -0.11 4.84
N TYR A 10 10.30 0.66 5.32
CA TYR A 10 9.58 0.38 6.56
C TYR A 10 8.24 -0.28 6.24
N ALA A 11 8.16 -1.59 6.40
CA ALA A 11 7.03 -2.39 5.93
C ALA A 11 5.86 -2.45 6.94
N CYS A 12 5.36 -1.31 7.40
CA CYS A 12 4.18 -1.25 8.28
C CYS A 12 3.27 -0.07 7.94
N THR A 13 2.13 -0.35 7.30
CA THR A 13 1.19 0.68 6.84
C THR A 13 0.50 1.40 8.01
N SER A 14 -0.01 0.66 8.99
CA SER A 14 -0.70 1.24 10.14
C SER A 14 0.22 2.08 11.02
N ALA A 15 1.44 1.60 11.29
CA ALA A 15 2.40 2.37 12.09
C ALA A 15 2.87 3.63 11.34
N THR A 16 3.06 3.56 10.01
CA THR A 16 3.36 4.76 9.22
C THR A 16 2.24 5.80 9.33
N ALA A 17 0.97 5.38 9.21
CA ALA A 17 -0.16 6.29 9.33
C ALA A 17 -0.26 6.95 10.73
N GLN A 18 0.12 6.23 11.78
CA GLN A 18 0.07 6.71 13.17
C GLN A 18 1.27 7.61 13.54
N ILE A 19 2.47 7.21 13.14
CA ILE A 19 3.73 7.91 13.48
C ILE A 19 3.96 9.11 12.56
N GLY A 20 3.52 8.98 11.31
CA GLY A 20 3.80 9.88 10.20
C GLY A 20 5.07 9.48 9.42
N ALA A 21 4.95 9.40 8.09
CA ALA A 21 6.02 8.94 7.19
C ALA A 21 7.34 9.71 7.40
N LYS A 22 7.27 11.05 7.50
CA LYS A 22 8.47 11.89 7.73
C LYS A 22 9.24 11.51 8.99
N ARG A 23 8.53 11.22 10.09
CA ARG A 23 9.16 10.82 11.35
C ARG A 23 9.79 9.43 11.25
N VAL A 24 9.10 8.48 10.61
CA VAL A 24 9.63 7.13 10.35
C VAL A 24 10.92 7.22 9.53
N HIS A 25 10.90 7.98 8.42
CA HIS A 25 12.07 8.15 7.55
C HIS A 25 13.25 8.79 8.28
N ASN A 26 13.00 9.84 9.07
CA ASN A 26 14.05 10.50 9.86
C ASN A 26 14.70 9.56 10.87
N GLN A 27 13.92 8.76 11.57
CA GLN A 27 14.43 7.80 12.57
C GLN A 27 15.29 6.71 11.92
N ILE A 28 14.83 6.15 10.80
CA ILE A 28 15.59 5.14 10.05
C ILE A 28 16.88 5.76 9.49
N GLY A 29 16.78 6.93 8.85
CA GLY A 29 17.93 7.64 8.26
C GLY A 29 19.01 7.95 9.29
N SER A 30 18.63 8.39 10.50
CA SER A 30 19.56 8.63 11.60
C SER A 30 20.30 7.36 12.06
N GLY A 31 19.64 6.19 11.99
CA GLY A 31 20.25 4.91 12.33
C GLY A 31 21.19 4.34 11.25
N LEU A 32 21.00 4.73 9.99
CA LEU A 32 21.78 4.20 8.87
C LEU A 32 23.17 4.89 8.74
N GLY A 33 23.31 6.10 9.22
CA GLY A 33 24.56 6.88 9.10
C GLY A 33 24.96 7.26 7.67
N ALA A 34 24.06 7.05 6.70
CA ALA A 34 24.24 7.37 5.28
C ALA A 34 22.94 7.89 4.66
N ALA A 35 23.04 8.68 3.61
CA ALA A 35 21.90 9.17 2.84
C ALA A 35 21.35 8.04 1.94
N VAL A 36 20.48 7.20 2.49
CA VAL A 36 19.80 6.11 1.76
C VAL A 36 18.34 6.53 1.54
N PRO A 37 17.80 6.44 0.31
CA PRO A 37 16.38 6.66 0.06
C PRO A 37 15.51 5.70 0.90
N ILE A 38 14.50 6.24 1.57
CA ILE A 38 13.63 5.47 2.46
C ILE A 38 12.18 5.56 1.96
N SER A 39 11.45 4.46 2.07
CA SER A 39 10.03 4.40 1.76
C SER A 39 9.25 3.60 2.80
N ASP A 40 7.93 3.74 2.74
CA ASP A 40 6.92 3.02 3.52
C ASP A 40 5.68 2.81 2.65
N PRO A 41 4.70 1.97 3.04
CA PRO A 41 3.55 1.67 2.19
C PRO A 41 2.63 2.88 1.91
N VAL A 42 2.57 3.89 2.79
CA VAL A 42 1.75 5.09 2.56
C VAL A 42 2.42 5.97 1.50
N THR A 43 3.70 6.28 1.69
CA THR A 43 4.51 7.03 0.72
C THR A 43 4.54 6.34 -0.64
N ALA A 44 4.73 5.03 -0.64
CA ALA A 44 4.78 4.22 -1.86
C ALA A 44 3.44 4.17 -2.60
N CYS A 45 2.31 4.10 -1.86
CA CYS A 45 0.98 4.16 -2.46
C CYS A 45 0.72 5.50 -3.13
N LEU A 46 1.06 6.61 -2.47
CA LEU A 46 0.95 7.96 -3.06
C LEU A 46 1.79 8.08 -4.33
N ALA A 47 3.03 7.58 -4.31
CA ALA A 47 3.91 7.59 -5.48
C ALA A 47 3.36 6.72 -6.62
N ALA A 48 2.84 5.53 -6.33
CA ALA A 48 2.24 4.63 -7.31
C ALA A 48 0.98 5.24 -7.94
N CYS A 49 0.07 5.79 -7.12
CA CYS A 49 -1.12 6.48 -7.60
C CYS A 49 -0.76 7.67 -8.49
N GLY A 50 0.22 8.49 -8.10
CA GLY A 50 0.72 9.59 -8.92
C GLY A 50 1.27 9.13 -10.26
N ALA A 51 2.06 8.04 -10.29
CA ALA A 51 2.61 7.49 -11.53
C ALA A 51 1.53 6.92 -12.47
N MET A 52 0.39 6.47 -11.91
CA MET A 52 -0.76 5.94 -12.66
C MET A 52 -1.83 6.99 -13.00
N GLY A 53 -1.68 8.24 -12.54
CA GLY A 53 -2.69 9.28 -12.71
C GLY A 53 -3.96 9.05 -11.88
N VAL A 54 -3.87 8.28 -10.79
CA VAL A 54 -4.97 7.96 -9.88
C VAL A 54 -5.07 9.01 -8.78
N SER A 55 -6.23 9.58 -8.59
CA SER A 55 -6.53 10.58 -7.55
C SER A 55 -7.56 10.12 -6.52
N ARG A 56 -8.35 9.08 -6.83
CA ARG A 56 -9.43 8.57 -5.98
C ARG A 56 -9.40 7.06 -5.88
N ILE A 57 -9.31 6.55 -4.66
CA ILE A 57 -9.21 5.11 -4.40
C ILE A 57 -10.38 4.56 -3.58
N ALA A 58 -10.63 3.27 -3.77
CA ALA A 58 -11.32 2.43 -2.81
C ALA A 58 -10.26 1.83 -1.88
N LEU A 59 -10.43 1.98 -0.57
CA LEU A 59 -9.51 1.46 0.45
C LEU A 59 -10.12 0.26 1.15
N VAL A 60 -9.43 -0.87 1.11
CA VAL A 60 -9.76 -2.07 1.90
C VAL A 60 -8.66 -2.31 2.92
N SER A 61 -9.01 -2.44 4.20
CA SER A 61 -8.04 -2.67 5.28
C SER A 61 -8.52 -3.72 6.28
N PRO A 62 -7.63 -4.35 7.06
CA PRO A 62 -8.06 -5.21 8.16
C PRO A 62 -8.38 -4.42 9.44
N TYR A 63 -7.95 -3.17 9.54
CA TYR A 63 -7.80 -2.43 10.79
C TYR A 63 -9.12 -2.03 11.45
N VAL A 64 -9.09 -1.90 12.79
CA VAL A 64 -10.18 -1.30 13.56
C VAL A 64 -10.34 0.21 13.23
N LYS A 65 -11.50 0.77 13.55
CA LYS A 65 -11.88 2.13 13.15
C LYS A 65 -10.85 3.20 13.52
N VAL A 66 -10.28 3.14 14.72
CA VAL A 66 -9.31 4.16 15.19
C VAL A 66 -8.05 4.21 14.31
N VAL A 67 -7.55 3.06 13.84
CA VAL A 67 -6.40 2.99 12.91
C VAL A 67 -6.81 3.39 11.50
N SER A 68 -8.00 2.98 11.07
CA SER A 68 -8.52 3.29 9.74
C SER A 68 -8.71 4.79 9.50
N VAL A 69 -9.19 5.53 10.50
CA VAL A 69 -9.33 7.00 10.42
C VAL A 69 -7.98 7.69 10.20
N GLN A 70 -6.94 7.24 10.90
CA GLN A 70 -5.59 7.79 10.75
C GLN A 70 -5.01 7.48 9.35
N LEU A 71 -5.28 6.30 8.83
CA LEU A 71 -4.83 5.91 7.49
C LEU A 71 -5.52 6.74 6.40
N VAL A 72 -6.85 6.92 6.48
CA VAL A 72 -7.59 7.79 5.56
C VAL A 72 -7.05 9.22 5.62
N ALA A 73 -6.82 9.76 6.82
CA ALA A 73 -6.25 11.09 6.99
C ALA A 73 -4.84 11.22 6.39
N ALA A 74 -4.00 10.18 6.50
CA ALA A 74 -2.66 10.17 5.91
C ALA A 74 -2.72 10.24 4.38
N PHE A 75 -3.61 9.50 3.73
CA PHE A 75 -3.83 9.57 2.28
C PHE A 75 -4.37 10.93 1.84
N SER A 76 -5.40 11.44 2.52
CA SER A 76 -5.99 12.75 2.20
C SER A 76 -4.97 13.88 2.33
N THR A 77 -4.11 13.83 3.36
CA THR A 77 -3.01 14.80 3.52
C THR A 77 -2.01 14.71 2.36
N GLY A 78 -1.81 13.52 1.80
CA GLY A 78 -0.98 13.28 0.63
C GLY A 78 -1.65 13.62 -0.72
N GLY A 79 -2.89 14.14 -0.71
CA GLY A 79 -3.63 14.50 -1.92
C GLY A 79 -4.36 13.35 -2.61
N LEU A 80 -4.49 12.20 -1.95
CA LEU A 80 -5.21 11.04 -2.46
C LEU A 80 -6.57 10.91 -1.75
N ASP A 81 -7.65 10.99 -2.51
CA ASP A 81 -9.01 10.84 -1.97
C ASP A 81 -9.37 9.37 -1.74
N VAL A 82 -9.90 9.07 -0.55
CA VAL A 82 -10.47 7.75 -0.23
C VAL A 82 -11.99 7.82 -0.42
N ALA A 83 -12.44 7.70 -1.65
CA ALA A 83 -13.84 7.80 -2.03
C ALA A 83 -14.71 6.68 -1.42
N ARG A 84 -14.15 5.49 -1.24
CA ARG A 84 -14.82 4.32 -0.65
C ARG A 84 -13.90 3.63 0.35
N PHE A 85 -14.49 3.11 1.43
CA PHE A 85 -13.72 2.43 2.46
C PHE A 85 -14.45 1.17 2.95
N GLY A 86 -13.68 0.08 3.12
CA GLY A 86 -14.11 -1.16 3.76
C GLY A 86 -13.05 -1.69 4.73
N SER A 87 -13.50 -2.28 5.83
CA SER A 87 -12.60 -2.88 6.81
C SER A 87 -13.13 -4.23 7.33
N PHE A 88 -12.19 -5.15 7.58
CA PHE A 88 -12.50 -6.39 8.30
C PHE A 88 -12.65 -6.17 9.82
N ASN A 89 -12.27 -5.00 10.32
CA ASN A 89 -12.37 -4.59 11.73
C ASN A 89 -11.73 -5.58 12.70
N VAL A 90 -10.51 -6.03 12.39
CA VAL A 90 -9.73 -6.99 13.16
C VAL A 90 -8.62 -6.26 13.90
N ALA A 91 -8.57 -6.37 15.24
CA ALA A 91 -7.53 -5.75 16.07
C ALA A 91 -6.27 -6.60 16.17
N GLU A 92 -6.42 -7.92 16.15
CA GLU A 92 -5.35 -8.87 16.44
C GLU A 92 -4.59 -9.27 15.18
N GLU A 93 -3.30 -8.98 15.12
CA GLU A 93 -2.44 -9.26 13.97
C GLU A 93 -2.44 -10.76 13.59
N ALA A 94 -2.45 -11.66 14.58
CA ALA A 94 -2.52 -13.09 14.36
C ALA A 94 -3.83 -13.55 13.66
N ARG A 95 -4.88 -12.72 13.67
CA ARG A 95 -6.13 -12.96 12.94
C ARG A 95 -6.07 -12.33 11.55
N VAL A 96 -5.42 -11.18 11.39
CA VAL A 96 -5.25 -10.52 10.10
C VAL A 96 -4.60 -11.44 9.08
N VAL A 97 -3.51 -12.11 9.42
CA VAL A 97 -2.80 -13.04 8.52
C VAL A 97 -3.64 -14.23 8.08
N ARG A 98 -4.74 -14.53 8.79
CA ARG A 98 -5.66 -15.63 8.50
C ARG A 98 -6.86 -15.22 7.64
N ILE A 99 -7.01 -13.94 7.33
CA ILE A 99 -8.05 -13.49 6.39
C ILE A 99 -7.80 -14.18 5.05
N ALA A 100 -8.80 -14.92 4.59
CA ALA A 100 -8.67 -15.70 3.38
C ALA A 100 -8.53 -14.79 2.14
N PRO A 101 -7.69 -15.14 1.16
CA PRO A 101 -7.59 -14.38 -0.09
C PRO A 101 -8.94 -14.18 -0.79
N ALA A 102 -9.83 -15.18 -0.75
CA ALA A 102 -11.18 -15.06 -1.29
C ALA A 102 -12.01 -13.95 -0.61
N SER A 103 -11.89 -13.80 0.73
CA SER A 103 -12.57 -12.72 1.46
C SER A 103 -12.00 -11.35 1.12
N ILE A 104 -10.67 -11.27 0.90
CA ILE A 104 -10.01 -10.03 0.46
C ILE A 104 -10.53 -9.64 -0.92
N ARG A 105 -10.60 -10.62 -1.84
CA ARG A 105 -11.14 -10.40 -3.20
C ARG A 105 -12.59 -9.91 -3.15
N GLU A 106 -13.46 -10.58 -2.42
CA GLU A 106 -14.87 -10.19 -2.27
C GLU A 106 -15.01 -8.77 -1.73
N ALA A 107 -14.25 -8.42 -0.68
CA ALA A 107 -14.25 -7.07 -0.13
C ALA A 107 -13.77 -6.03 -1.14
N ALA A 108 -12.72 -6.33 -1.90
CA ALA A 108 -12.19 -5.45 -2.94
C ALA A 108 -13.19 -5.19 -4.06
N LEU A 109 -13.88 -6.22 -4.54
CA LEU A 109 -14.92 -6.10 -5.58
C LEU A 109 -16.09 -5.24 -5.11
N ARG A 110 -16.56 -5.47 -3.89
CA ARG A 110 -17.68 -4.72 -3.31
C ARG A 110 -17.35 -3.24 -3.07
N VAL A 111 -16.14 -2.94 -2.59
CA VAL A 111 -15.74 -1.55 -2.29
C VAL A 111 -15.25 -0.82 -3.52
N GLY A 112 -14.55 -1.51 -4.43
CA GLY A 112 -13.95 -0.94 -5.64
C GLY A 112 -14.84 -0.90 -6.86
N GLY A 113 -16.02 -1.59 -6.84
CA GLY A 113 -16.95 -1.66 -7.97
C GLY A 113 -17.50 -0.31 -8.45
N PRO A 114 -17.94 0.60 -7.55
CA PRO A 114 -18.50 1.89 -7.96
C PRO A 114 -17.54 2.76 -8.79
N ASP A 115 -18.09 3.52 -9.74
CA ASP A 115 -17.33 4.33 -10.71
C ASP A 115 -16.59 5.52 -10.11
N GLU A 116 -16.96 5.93 -8.88
CA GLU A 116 -16.26 6.99 -8.15
C GLU A 116 -14.81 6.64 -7.77
N CYS A 117 -14.42 5.36 -7.84
CA CYS A 117 -13.07 4.89 -7.55
C CYS A 117 -12.31 4.59 -8.83
N GLU A 118 -11.08 5.07 -8.94
CA GLU A 118 -10.18 4.87 -10.07
C GLU A 118 -9.26 3.66 -9.88
N ALA A 119 -9.00 3.29 -8.63
CA ALA A 119 -8.21 2.12 -8.24
C ALA A 119 -8.64 1.57 -6.88
N VAL A 120 -8.18 0.35 -6.54
CA VAL A 120 -8.35 -0.26 -5.22
C VAL A 120 -7.01 -0.35 -4.52
N PHE A 121 -6.94 0.03 -3.25
CA PHE A 121 -5.78 -0.18 -2.40
C PHE A 121 -6.09 -1.17 -1.27
N LEU A 122 -5.37 -2.30 -1.27
CA LEU A 122 -5.42 -3.35 -0.26
C LEU A 122 -4.36 -3.07 0.80
N SER A 123 -4.77 -2.49 1.91
CA SER A 123 -3.88 -1.97 2.95
C SER A 123 -3.58 -3.03 4.02
N CYS A 124 -2.37 -3.22 4.33
CA CYS A 124 -1.68 -4.06 5.33
C CYS A 124 -0.71 -5.03 4.68
N THR A 125 0.54 -5.00 5.14
CA THR A 125 1.60 -5.90 4.64
C THR A 125 1.39 -7.37 5.02
N ASN A 126 0.52 -7.65 6.00
CA ASN A 126 0.16 -9.01 6.43
C ASN A 126 -1.08 -9.58 5.72
N LEU A 127 -1.78 -8.82 4.88
CA LEU A 127 -2.81 -9.38 4.01
C LEU A 127 -2.19 -10.16 2.84
N ARG A 128 -2.70 -11.35 2.58
CA ARG A 128 -2.26 -12.23 1.48
C ARG A 128 -2.91 -11.79 0.17
N THR A 129 -2.36 -10.76 -0.44
CA THR A 129 -2.97 -10.04 -1.57
C THR A 129 -2.43 -10.44 -2.93
N LEU A 130 -1.20 -10.97 -3.03
CA LEU A 130 -0.50 -11.16 -4.30
C LEU A 130 -1.29 -12.04 -5.28
N ASP A 131 -1.86 -13.13 -4.78
CA ASP A 131 -2.58 -14.11 -5.62
C ASP A 131 -3.96 -13.64 -6.10
N VAL A 132 -4.47 -12.52 -5.56
CA VAL A 132 -5.82 -12.03 -5.91
C VAL A 132 -5.82 -10.73 -6.72
N ILE A 133 -4.71 -10.01 -6.77
CA ILE A 133 -4.61 -8.71 -7.47
C ILE A 133 -5.10 -8.81 -8.92
N GLU A 134 -4.51 -9.69 -9.72
CA GLU A 134 -4.84 -9.80 -11.14
C GLU A 134 -6.30 -10.22 -11.39
N SER A 135 -6.83 -11.11 -10.54
CA SER A 135 -8.22 -11.54 -10.65
C SER A 135 -9.22 -10.43 -10.29
N ILE A 136 -8.86 -9.54 -9.37
CA ILE A 136 -9.67 -8.37 -9.02
C ILE A 136 -9.60 -7.34 -10.15
N GLU A 137 -8.40 -7.07 -10.69
CA GLU A 137 -8.23 -6.16 -11.83
C GLU A 137 -9.02 -6.61 -13.05
N ALA A 138 -8.99 -7.91 -13.36
CA ALA A 138 -9.72 -8.48 -14.48
C ALA A 138 -11.25 -8.28 -14.37
N GLU A 139 -11.79 -8.33 -13.15
CA GLU A 139 -13.23 -8.16 -12.92
C GLU A 139 -13.64 -6.68 -12.82
N LEU A 140 -12.83 -5.84 -12.18
CA LEU A 140 -13.14 -4.42 -12.00
C LEU A 140 -12.78 -3.54 -13.20
N GLY A 141 -11.84 -3.98 -14.04
CA GLY A 141 -11.24 -3.13 -15.08
C GLY A 141 -10.43 -1.94 -14.53
N LYS A 142 -10.00 -2.02 -13.26
CA LYS A 142 -9.30 -0.96 -12.54
C LYS A 142 -8.01 -1.49 -11.90
N PRO A 143 -6.96 -0.65 -11.74
CA PRO A 143 -5.76 -1.04 -11.02
C PRO A 143 -6.04 -1.46 -9.58
N VAL A 144 -5.33 -2.51 -9.14
CA VAL A 144 -5.37 -2.99 -7.75
C VAL A 144 -3.97 -2.97 -7.17
N LEU A 145 -3.80 -2.16 -6.16
CA LEU A 145 -2.56 -1.94 -5.44
C LEU A 145 -2.61 -2.64 -4.07
N SER A 146 -1.48 -3.05 -3.54
CA SER A 146 -1.39 -3.51 -2.15
C SER A 146 -0.16 -2.94 -1.46
N SER A 147 -0.18 -2.88 -0.13
CA SER A 147 0.94 -2.37 0.67
C SER A 147 2.28 -3.00 0.30
N ASN A 148 2.31 -4.32 0.06
CA ASN A 148 3.53 -5.03 -0.33
C ASN A 148 3.99 -4.66 -1.74
N VAL A 149 3.06 -4.62 -2.68
CA VAL A 149 3.34 -4.36 -4.10
C VAL A 149 3.84 -2.93 -4.31
N VAL A 150 3.16 -1.94 -3.73
CA VAL A 150 3.60 -0.54 -3.87
C VAL A 150 4.94 -0.29 -3.20
N LEU A 151 5.19 -0.91 -2.03
CA LEU A 151 6.46 -0.74 -1.33
C LEU A 151 7.61 -1.35 -2.14
N ALA A 152 7.46 -2.58 -2.64
CA ALA A 152 8.46 -3.23 -3.48
C ALA A 152 8.74 -2.42 -4.76
N TRP A 153 7.70 -1.95 -5.44
CA TRP A 153 7.81 -1.13 -6.64
C TRP A 153 8.54 0.19 -6.36
N HIS A 154 8.18 0.90 -5.29
CA HIS A 154 8.78 2.20 -4.97
C HIS A 154 10.23 2.06 -4.54
N LEU A 155 10.57 1.04 -3.74
CA LEU A 155 11.95 0.74 -3.35
C LEU A 155 12.84 0.44 -4.56
N ALA A 156 12.34 -0.32 -5.52
CA ALA A 156 13.06 -0.59 -6.75
C ALA A 156 13.31 0.69 -7.58
N ARG A 157 12.29 1.56 -7.71
CA ARG A 157 12.44 2.87 -8.35
C ARG A 157 13.48 3.74 -7.66
N LEU A 158 13.46 3.82 -6.33
CA LEU A 158 14.45 4.54 -5.53
C LEU A 158 15.86 3.97 -5.68
N ALA A 159 15.98 2.67 -5.92
CA ALA A 159 17.24 1.98 -6.17
C ALA A 159 17.71 2.05 -7.64
N GLY A 160 16.98 2.73 -8.53
CA GLY A 160 17.30 2.82 -9.96
C GLY A 160 17.03 1.53 -10.76
N VAL A 161 16.23 0.61 -10.23
CA VAL A 161 15.81 -0.63 -10.93
C VAL A 161 14.65 -0.31 -11.85
N ALA A 162 14.86 -0.46 -13.16
CA ALA A 162 13.90 0.00 -14.18
C ALA A 162 12.71 -0.92 -14.40
N ALA A 163 12.80 -2.22 -14.09
CA ALA A 163 11.72 -3.18 -14.32
C ALA A 163 11.63 -4.20 -13.19
N LEU A 164 10.43 -4.42 -12.69
CA LEU A 164 10.11 -5.47 -11.73
C LEU A 164 9.15 -6.48 -12.38
N ALA A 165 9.69 -7.32 -13.25
CA ALA A 165 8.93 -8.30 -14.06
C ALA A 165 8.04 -9.28 -13.25
N ARG A 166 8.05 -9.21 -11.92
CA ARG A 166 7.30 -10.10 -11.03
C ARG A 166 6.32 -9.38 -10.10
N ILE A 167 6.10 -8.09 -10.28
CA ILE A 167 5.03 -7.40 -9.56
C ILE A 167 3.70 -7.67 -10.27
N PRO A 168 2.69 -8.25 -9.57
CA PRO A 168 1.39 -8.52 -10.18
C PRO A 168 0.63 -7.24 -10.49
N GLY A 169 -0.25 -7.31 -11.49
CA GLY A 169 -1.19 -6.27 -11.83
C GLY A 169 -0.63 -5.11 -12.66
N ALA A 170 -1.43 -4.07 -12.76
CA ALA A 170 -1.15 -2.90 -13.59
C ALA A 170 0.14 -2.16 -13.19
N LEU A 171 0.44 -2.12 -11.90
CA LEU A 171 1.64 -1.45 -11.39
C LEU A 171 2.94 -2.10 -11.88
N GLY A 172 2.96 -3.41 -12.08
CA GLY A 172 4.12 -4.13 -12.61
C GLY A 172 4.43 -3.85 -14.08
N ARG A 173 3.51 -3.19 -14.79
CA ARG A 173 3.65 -2.82 -16.20
C ARG A 173 4.18 -1.39 -16.42
N LEU A 174 4.36 -0.62 -15.34
CA LEU A 174 4.99 0.70 -15.35
C LEU A 174 6.51 0.60 -15.24
#